data_3447a7058667431184657945357ad735
#
_entry.id   3447a7058667431184657945357ad735
#
_cell.length_a   1.000
_cell.length_b   1.000
_cell.length_c   1.000
_cell.angle_alpha   90.00
_cell.angle_beta   90.00
_cell.angle_gamma   90.00
#
_symmetry.space_group_name_H-M   'P 1'
#
loop_
_entity.id
_entity.type
_entity.pdbx_description
1 polymer ?
#
loop_
_entity_poly.entity_id
_entity_poly.type
_entity_poly.pdbx_seq_one_letter_code
_entity_poly.pdbx_strand_id
1 'polypeptide(L)'
;FQTPLAAVFFAMEVIASGYMQYEALLPAMISAYTAAFTSHILGLEKFTAVIGEKLDLSETKVILSLIVLGILFGLVGRLFSGTLQWMKKRMGNAIKNPYIRIGAVAVFLAVLLFLFHGGRYSGLGTNLISAAFENGTIYGYDWILKLGFTVLTLAIGFQGGEVTPLFSIGASLGILAGNLLGISPVVCAAPVSYTHLRAHETLA
;
A
#
# COMPACT_ATOMS: atom_id res chain seq x y z
N PHE A 1 -5.56 0.31 -12.99
CA PHE A 1 -6.20 1.51 -12.41
C PHE A 1 -6.87 2.47 -13.39
N GLN A 2 -6.87 2.35 -14.67
CA GLN A 2 -7.46 3.30 -15.66
C GLN A 2 -7.18 4.80 -15.38
N THR A 3 -6.07 5.12 -14.78
CA THR A 3 -5.64 6.49 -14.48
C THR A 3 -4.30 6.80 -15.14
N PRO A 4 -4.22 6.82 -16.51
CA PRO A 4 -2.96 6.99 -17.21
C PRO A 4 -2.29 8.31 -16.86
N LEU A 5 -3.06 9.38 -16.63
CA LEU A 5 -2.52 10.67 -16.24
C LEU A 5 -1.83 10.64 -14.87
N ALA A 6 -2.44 9.95 -13.88
CA ALA A 6 -1.83 9.77 -12.58
C ALA A 6 -0.53 8.95 -12.65
N ALA A 7 -0.50 7.92 -13.52
CA ALA A 7 0.71 7.13 -13.77
C ALA A 7 1.86 7.96 -14.35
N VAL A 8 1.55 8.94 -15.21
CA VAL A 8 2.55 9.87 -15.76
C VAL A 8 3.19 10.72 -14.67
N PHE A 9 2.36 11.35 -13.83
CA PHE A 9 2.86 12.16 -12.72
C PHE A 9 3.66 11.33 -11.71
N PHE A 10 3.17 10.15 -11.39
CA PHE A 10 3.87 9.21 -10.52
C PHE A 10 5.25 8.82 -11.09
N ALA A 11 5.32 8.50 -12.38
CA ALA A 11 6.58 8.15 -13.03
C ALA A 11 7.60 9.30 -12.99
N MET A 12 7.13 10.54 -13.16
CA MET A 12 8.01 11.74 -13.12
C MET A 12 8.52 12.04 -11.69
N GLU A 13 7.76 11.70 -10.65
CA GLU A 13 8.09 11.98 -9.25
C GLU A 13 8.98 10.91 -8.63
N VAL A 14 8.76 9.62 -9.00
CA VAL A 14 9.45 8.45 -8.39
C VAL A 14 10.92 8.36 -8.76
N ILE A 15 11.32 8.86 -9.96
CA ILE A 15 12.70 8.70 -10.45
C ILE A 15 13.70 9.52 -9.61
N ALA A 16 13.29 10.69 -9.12
CA ALA A 16 14.16 11.55 -8.31
C ALA A 16 13.35 12.24 -7.21
N SER A 17 13.57 11.82 -5.96
CA SER A 17 12.88 12.41 -4.80
C SER A 17 13.06 13.91 -4.74
N GLY A 18 11.95 14.65 -4.84
CA GLY A 18 11.93 16.11 -4.76
C GLY A 18 12.18 16.88 -6.06
N TYR A 19 12.39 16.20 -7.17
CA TYR A 19 12.55 16.83 -8.49
C TYR A 19 11.63 16.17 -9.52
N MET A 20 10.78 16.97 -10.17
CA MET A 20 10.01 16.50 -11.32
C MET A 20 10.90 16.50 -12.57
N GLN A 21 11.10 15.34 -13.17
CA GLN A 21 11.84 15.20 -14.42
C GLN A 21 10.92 15.43 -15.61
N TYR A 22 10.81 16.68 -16.04
CA TYR A 22 9.95 17.06 -17.17
C TYR A 22 10.35 16.41 -18.50
N GLU A 23 11.61 16.02 -18.67
CA GLU A 23 12.09 15.30 -19.86
C GLU A 23 11.41 13.93 -20.02
N ALA A 24 10.98 13.31 -18.92
CA ALA A 24 10.26 12.04 -18.93
C ALA A 24 8.76 12.18 -19.25
N LEU A 25 8.22 13.41 -19.33
CA LEU A 25 6.78 13.64 -19.51
C LEU A 25 6.24 12.98 -20.78
N LEU A 26 6.86 13.23 -21.93
CA LEU A 26 6.39 12.72 -23.21
C LEU A 26 6.50 11.20 -23.32
N PRO A 27 7.63 10.56 -22.98
CA PRO A 27 7.71 9.08 -22.96
C PRO A 27 6.75 8.46 -21.96
N ALA A 28 6.58 9.06 -20.77
CA ALA A 28 5.65 8.56 -19.76
C ALA A 28 4.19 8.65 -20.22
N MET A 29 3.80 9.74 -20.89
CA MET A 29 2.46 9.87 -21.48
C MET A 29 2.21 8.78 -22.53
N ILE A 30 3.10 8.63 -23.51
CA ILE A 30 2.97 7.63 -24.55
C ILE A 30 2.84 6.24 -23.95
N SER A 31 3.73 5.89 -23.00
CA SER A 31 3.72 4.58 -22.35
C SER A 31 2.44 4.33 -21.54
N ALA A 32 1.99 5.29 -20.74
CA ALA A 32 0.81 5.15 -19.89
C ALA A 32 -0.48 5.01 -20.71
N TYR A 33 -0.65 5.82 -21.76
CA TYR A 33 -1.82 5.73 -22.61
C TYR A 33 -1.81 4.49 -23.49
N THR A 34 -0.65 4.09 -24.02
CA THR A 34 -0.51 2.85 -24.80
C THR A 34 -0.81 1.63 -23.90
N ALA A 35 -0.31 1.60 -22.68
CA ALA A 35 -0.60 0.53 -21.74
C ALA A 35 -2.09 0.46 -21.38
N ALA A 36 -2.73 1.60 -21.13
CA ALA A 36 -4.17 1.65 -20.86
C ALA A 36 -5.00 1.17 -22.06
N PHE A 37 -4.64 1.59 -23.25
CA PHE A 37 -5.31 1.15 -24.50
C PHE A 37 -5.13 -0.34 -24.74
N THR A 38 -3.92 -0.86 -24.61
CA THR A 38 -3.62 -2.29 -24.77
C THR A 38 -4.37 -3.13 -23.74
N SER A 39 -4.39 -2.70 -22.47
CA SER A 39 -5.16 -3.34 -21.39
C SER A 39 -6.65 -3.41 -21.73
N HIS A 40 -7.20 -2.34 -22.32
CA HIS A 40 -8.61 -2.31 -22.74
C HIS A 40 -8.90 -3.28 -23.89
N ILE A 41 -8.01 -3.35 -24.90
CA ILE A 41 -8.16 -4.30 -26.02
C ILE A 41 -8.08 -5.74 -25.56
N LEU A 42 -7.17 -6.05 -24.62
CA LEU A 42 -6.98 -7.39 -24.07
C LEU A 42 -8.08 -7.81 -23.08
N GLY A 43 -9.06 -6.93 -22.80
CA GLY A 43 -10.15 -7.23 -21.89
C GLY A 43 -9.69 -7.51 -20.44
N LEU A 44 -8.55 -6.94 -20.01
CA LEU A 44 -8.06 -7.13 -18.67
C LEU A 44 -9.01 -6.48 -17.66
N GLU A 45 -9.43 -7.26 -16.68
CA GLU A 45 -10.27 -6.77 -15.59
C GLU A 45 -9.58 -5.65 -14.82
N LYS A 46 -10.35 -4.62 -14.52
CA LYS A 46 -9.88 -3.43 -13.83
C LYS A 46 -10.20 -3.55 -12.35
N PHE A 47 -9.21 -3.29 -11.52
CA PHE A 47 -9.47 -3.11 -10.12
C PHE A 47 -10.14 -1.75 -9.92
N THR A 48 -11.45 -1.75 -9.75
CA THR A 48 -12.25 -0.56 -9.45
C THR A 48 -12.97 -0.75 -8.13
N ALA A 49 -12.66 0.10 -7.16
CA ALA A 49 -13.45 0.19 -5.93
C ALA A 49 -14.50 1.30 -6.12
N VAL A 50 -15.77 0.94 -6.09
CA VAL A 50 -16.86 1.90 -6.19
C VAL A 50 -17.19 2.40 -4.78
N ILE A 51 -16.88 3.67 -4.52
CA ILE A 51 -17.30 4.34 -3.28
C ILE A 51 -18.73 4.82 -3.49
N GLY A 52 -19.70 4.03 -3.01
CA GLY A 52 -21.15 4.33 -3.16
C GLY A 52 -21.66 5.48 -2.30
N GLU A 53 -20.88 5.95 -1.34
CA GLU A 53 -21.30 6.97 -0.38
C GLU A 53 -20.72 8.33 -0.71
N LYS A 54 -21.57 9.36 -0.70
CA LYS A 54 -21.15 10.76 -0.82
C LYS A 54 -20.75 11.27 0.56
N LEU A 55 -19.50 11.71 0.67
CA LEU A 55 -19.04 12.47 1.84
C LEU A 55 -19.68 13.86 1.83
N ASP A 56 -20.40 14.18 2.88
CA ASP A 56 -20.80 15.57 3.11
C ASP A 56 -19.66 16.29 3.84
N LEU A 57 -18.84 16.98 3.06
CA LEU A 57 -17.72 17.78 3.59
C LEU A 57 -18.18 19.03 4.34
N SER A 58 -19.48 19.30 4.40
CA SER A 58 -20.03 20.44 5.17
C SER A 58 -20.03 20.14 6.67
N GLU A 59 -20.00 18.88 7.08
CA GLU A 59 -19.96 18.50 8.48
C GLU A 59 -18.56 18.66 9.09
N THR A 60 -18.43 19.51 10.10
CA THR A 60 -17.19 19.72 10.85
C THR A 60 -16.61 18.41 11.43
N LYS A 61 -17.48 17.47 11.83
CA LYS A 61 -17.09 16.15 12.31
C LYS A 61 -16.33 15.36 11.26
N VAL A 62 -16.78 15.40 10.01
CA VAL A 62 -16.12 14.69 8.89
C VAL A 62 -14.73 15.27 8.62
N ILE A 63 -14.62 16.61 8.56
CA ILE A 63 -13.33 17.28 8.36
C ILE A 63 -12.33 16.93 9.48
N LEU A 64 -12.75 16.99 10.73
CA LEU A 64 -11.89 16.68 11.88
C LEU A 64 -11.43 15.22 11.84
N SER A 65 -12.31 14.31 11.49
CA SER A 65 -11.99 12.89 11.37
C SER A 65 -11.03 12.61 10.22
N LEU A 66 -11.14 13.31 9.09
CA LEU A 66 -10.17 13.20 7.98
C LEU A 66 -8.79 13.70 8.38
N ILE A 67 -8.70 14.76 9.20
CA ILE A 67 -7.43 15.25 9.74
C ILE A 67 -6.79 14.19 10.66
N VAL A 68 -7.58 13.61 11.57
CA VAL A 68 -7.11 12.55 12.47
C VAL A 68 -6.64 11.33 11.70
N LEU A 69 -7.38 10.91 10.67
CA LEU A 69 -7.00 9.84 9.77
C LEU A 69 -5.70 10.13 9.03
N GLY A 70 -5.52 11.36 8.52
CA GLY A 70 -4.29 11.78 7.84
C GLY A 70 -3.06 11.66 8.76
N ILE A 71 -3.20 12.10 10.02
CA ILE A 71 -2.14 11.96 11.04
C ILE A 71 -1.86 10.48 11.32
N LEU A 72 -2.89 9.67 11.53
CA LEU A 72 -2.77 8.23 11.80
C LEU A 72 -2.04 7.51 10.67
N PHE A 73 -2.44 7.76 9.43
CA PHE A 73 -1.79 7.17 8.25
C PHE A 73 -0.35 7.63 8.08
N GLY A 74 -0.06 8.91 8.33
CA GLY A 74 1.31 9.43 8.32
C GLY A 74 2.20 8.74 9.36
N LEU A 75 1.69 8.50 10.57
CA LEU A 75 2.40 7.77 11.62
C LEU A 75 2.67 6.32 11.24
N VAL A 76 1.67 5.62 10.66
CA VAL A 76 1.84 4.22 10.22
C VAL A 76 2.79 4.13 9.02
N GLY A 77 2.76 5.08 8.10
CA GLY A 77 3.72 5.17 7.00
C GLY A 77 5.16 5.35 7.49
N ARG A 78 5.37 6.25 8.46
CA ARG A 78 6.67 6.43 9.13
C ARG A 78 7.11 5.17 9.88
N LEU A 79 6.19 4.51 10.58
CA LEU A 79 6.45 3.25 11.25
C LEU A 79 6.90 2.16 10.27
N PHE A 80 6.20 2.03 9.14
CA PHE A 80 6.56 1.08 8.08
C PHE A 80 7.96 1.34 7.54
N SER A 81 8.25 2.56 7.12
CA SER A 81 9.55 2.94 6.54
C SER A 81 10.69 2.77 7.55
N GLY A 82 10.52 3.24 8.79
CA GLY A 82 11.51 3.09 9.84
C GLY A 82 11.79 1.63 10.20
N THR A 83 10.73 0.83 10.33
CA THR A 83 10.85 -0.60 10.64
C THR A 83 11.51 -1.36 9.49
N LEU A 84 11.18 -1.02 8.24
CA LEU A 84 11.76 -1.63 7.06
C LEU A 84 13.28 -1.35 6.98
N GLN A 85 13.70 -0.11 7.15
CA GLN A 85 15.13 0.25 7.12
C GLN A 85 15.89 -0.40 8.27
N TRP A 86 15.33 -0.39 9.47
CA TRP A 86 15.92 -1.05 10.63
C TRP A 86 16.07 -2.56 10.41
N MET A 87 15.03 -3.21 9.90
CA MET A 87 15.03 -4.65 9.63
C MET A 87 15.98 -5.02 8.49
N LYS A 88 16.04 -4.23 7.40
CA LYS A 88 17.01 -4.42 6.31
C LYS A 88 18.45 -4.42 6.85
N LYS A 89 18.79 -3.43 7.69
CA LYS A 89 20.11 -3.33 8.32
C LYS A 89 20.40 -4.50 9.26
N ARG A 90 19.44 -4.89 10.08
CA ARG A 90 19.57 -5.99 11.03
C ARG A 90 19.76 -7.32 10.33
N MET A 91 18.95 -7.64 9.33
CA MET A 91 19.03 -8.87 8.55
C MET A 91 20.32 -8.94 7.72
N GLY A 92 20.76 -7.82 7.13
CA GLY A 92 22.02 -7.74 6.41
C GLY A 92 23.23 -8.03 7.29
N ASN A 93 23.20 -7.57 8.55
CA ASN A 93 24.28 -7.83 9.51
C ASN A 93 24.25 -9.26 10.09
N ALA A 94 23.04 -9.81 10.30
CA ALA A 94 22.90 -11.15 10.88
C ALA A 94 23.30 -12.25 9.90
N ILE A 95 22.92 -12.16 8.64
CA ILE A 95 23.18 -13.16 7.61
C ILE A 95 23.78 -12.47 6.40
N LYS A 96 25.12 -12.51 6.29
CA LYS A 96 25.87 -11.84 5.21
C LYS A 96 25.61 -12.46 3.84
N ASN A 97 25.39 -13.78 3.77
CA ASN A 97 25.12 -14.46 2.52
C ASN A 97 23.63 -14.24 2.11
N PRO A 98 23.36 -13.53 1.00
CA PRO A 98 21.99 -13.23 0.58
C PRO A 98 21.17 -14.47 0.24
N TYR A 99 21.78 -15.50 -0.33
CA TYR A 99 21.08 -16.75 -0.70
C TYR A 99 20.60 -17.51 0.53
N ILE A 100 21.43 -17.63 1.56
CA ILE A 100 21.07 -18.29 2.82
C ILE A 100 19.99 -17.45 3.55
N ARG A 101 20.14 -16.12 3.56
CA ARG A 101 19.18 -15.21 4.19
C ARG A 101 17.79 -15.36 3.55
N ILE A 102 17.72 -15.30 2.23
CA ILE A 102 16.45 -15.42 1.50
C ILE A 102 15.88 -16.83 1.71
N GLY A 103 16.65 -17.88 1.51
CA GLY A 103 16.16 -19.26 1.60
C GLY A 103 15.65 -19.63 3.00
N ALA A 104 16.44 -19.39 4.05
CA ALA A 104 16.07 -19.76 5.42
C ALA A 104 14.86 -18.95 5.93
N VAL A 105 14.87 -17.64 5.71
CA VAL A 105 13.77 -16.77 6.20
C VAL A 105 12.52 -16.93 5.35
N ALA A 106 12.64 -17.27 4.05
CA ALA A 106 11.49 -17.57 3.20
C ALA A 106 10.70 -18.80 3.69
N VAL A 107 11.40 -19.86 4.08
CA VAL A 107 10.75 -21.05 4.66
C VAL A 107 10.03 -20.69 5.96
N PHE A 108 10.70 -19.97 6.84
CA PHE A 108 10.07 -19.49 8.09
C PHE A 108 8.84 -18.61 7.82
N LEU A 109 8.94 -17.70 6.86
CA LEU A 109 7.86 -16.80 6.46
C LEU A 109 6.69 -17.59 5.86
N ALA A 110 6.96 -18.62 5.03
CA ALA A 110 5.93 -19.47 4.45
C ALA A 110 5.15 -20.23 5.53
N VAL A 111 5.85 -20.77 6.53
CA VAL A 111 5.22 -21.44 7.68
C VAL A 111 4.33 -20.46 8.45
N LEU A 112 4.84 -19.27 8.74
CA LEU A 112 4.05 -18.23 9.44
C LEU A 112 2.82 -17.82 8.63
N LEU A 113 2.96 -17.57 7.33
CA LEU A 113 1.83 -17.21 6.46
C LEU A 113 0.78 -18.32 6.41
N PHE A 114 1.19 -19.58 6.44
CA PHE A 114 0.27 -20.71 6.48
C PHE A 114 -0.47 -20.79 7.82
N LEU A 115 0.23 -20.59 8.94
CA LEU A 115 -0.35 -20.60 10.29
C LEU A 115 -1.32 -19.44 10.52
N PHE A 116 -1.00 -18.25 9.97
CA PHE A 116 -1.85 -17.07 10.08
C PHE A 116 -2.86 -17.01 8.91
N HIS A 117 -4.05 -17.55 9.13
CA HIS A 117 -5.19 -17.54 8.20
C HIS A 117 -4.90 -18.09 6.79
N GLY A 118 -4.09 -19.15 6.66
CA GLY A 118 -3.92 -19.87 5.41
C GLY A 118 -3.42 -19.00 4.24
N GLY A 119 -2.52 -18.03 4.51
CA GLY A 119 -1.94 -17.21 3.47
C GLY A 119 -2.70 -15.89 3.18
N ARG A 120 -3.67 -15.50 4.01
CA ARG A 120 -4.43 -14.23 3.86
C ARG A 120 -3.54 -13.00 3.68
N TYR A 121 -2.35 -12.99 4.28
CA TYR A 121 -1.40 -11.87 4.23
C TYR A 121 -0.33 -12.02 3.16
N SER A 122 -0.40 -13.05 2.32
CA SER A 122 0.54 -13.28 1.23
C SER A 122 0.33 -12.30 0.06
N GLY A 123 1.33 -12.19 -0.81
CA GLY A 123 1.27 -11.41 -2.04
C GLY A 123 1.01 -9.92 -1.82
N LEU A 124 0.37 -9.29 -2.78
CA LEU A 124 0.11 -7.85 -2.81
C LEU A 124 -0.94 -7.38 -1.78
N GLY A 125 -1.79 -8.29 -1.29
CA GLY A 125 -2.87 -7.96 -0.36
C GLY A 125 -4.13 -7.39 -1.03
N THR A 126 -4.32 -7.66 -2.31
CA THR A 126 -5.54 -7.28 -3.05
C THR A 126 -6.80 -7.87 -2.43
N ASN A 127 -6.69 -9.07 -1.85
CA ASN A 127 -7.76 -9.71 -1.09
C ASN A 127 -8.22 -8.88 0.13
N LEU A 128 -7.31 -8.21 0.83
CA LEU A 128 -7.64 -7.31 1.93
C LEU A 128 -8.28 -6.02 1.42
N ILE A 129 -7.81 -5.52 0.27
CA ILE A 129 -8.39 -4.34 -0.35
C ILE A 129 -9.81 -4.66 -0.83
N SER A 130 -10.02 -5.76 -1.57
CA SER A 130 -11.36 -6.19 -1.98
C SER A 130 -12.28 -6.40 -0.76
N ALA A 131 -11.81 -7.07 0.29
CA ALA A 131 -12.60 -7.24 1.51
C ALA A 131 -12.97 -5.90 2.17
N ALA A 132 -12.11 -4.89 2.11
CA ALA A 132 -12.39 -3.56 2.65
C ALA A 132 -13.49 -2.83 1.88
N PHE A 133 -13.56 -3.00 0.54
CA PHE A 133 -14.55 -2.30 -0.29
C PHE A 133 -15.82 -3.11 -0.56
N GLU A 134 -15.78 -4.45 -0.45
CA GLU A 134 -16.89 -5.35 -0.72
C GLU A 134 -17.60 -5.85 0.55
N ASN A 135 -17.47 -5.13 1.67
CA ASN A 135 -18.03 -5.52 2.98
C ASN A 135 -17.55 -6.90 3.47
N GLY A 136 -16.34 -7.29 3.09
CA GLY A 136 -15.69 -8.49 3.61
C GLY A 136 -15.25 -8.34 5.07
N THR A 137 -14.89 -9.45 5.70
CA THR A 137 -14.41 -9.43 7.09
C THR A 137 -12.99 -8.88 7.17
N ILE A 138 -12.81 -7.74 7.84
CA ILE A 138 -11.53 -7.15 8.21
C ILE A 138 -11.36 -7.23 9.72
N TYR A 139 -10.29 -7.88 10.15
CA TYR A 139 -9.95 -7.98 11.57
C TYR A 139 -9.11 -6.78 12.01
N GLY A 140 -9.26 -6.33 13.25
CA GLY A 140 -8.53 -5.18 13.79
C GLY A 140 -7.00 -5.31 13.76
N TYR A 141 -6.47 -6.52 13.64
CA TYR A 141 -5.04 -6.82 13.55
C TYR A 141 -4.51 -7.03 12.13
N ASP A 142 -5.38 -7.04 11.11
CA ASP A 142 -4.99 -7.32 9.71
C ASP A 142 -3.91 -6.38 9.20
N TRP A 143 -4.01 -5.09 9.52
CA TRP A 143 -3.03 -4.09 9.11
C TRP A 143 -1.65 -4.31 9.75
N ILE A 144 -1.60 -4.73 11.04
CA ILE A 144 -0.34 -5.00 11.74
C ILE A 144 0.35 -6.24 11.16
N LEU A 145 -0.40 -7.32 10.95
CA LEU A 145 0.14 -8.54 10.38
C LEU A 145 0.62 -8.33 8.95
N LYS A 146 -0.18 -7.62 8.13
CA LYS A 146 0.22 -7.28 6.76
C LYS A 146 1.48 -6.43 6.73
N LEU A 147 1.57 -5.41 7.60
CA LEU A 147 2.76 -4.58 7.76
C LEU A 147 3.98 -5.44 8.14
N GLY A 148 3.86 -6.27 9.17
CA GLY A 148 4.96 -7.13 9.64
C GLY A 148 5.45 -8.10 8.58
N PHE A 149 4.56 -8.81 7.89
CA PHE A 149 4.91 -9.74 6.83
C PHE A 149 5.53 -9.03 5.62
N THR A 150 5.03 -7.85 5.25
CA THR A 150 5.60 -7.07 4.15
C THR A 150 7.02 -6.58 4.48
N VAL A 151 7.19 -6.00 5.68
CA VAL A 151 8.52 -5.56 6.15
C VAL A 151 9.51 -6.73 6.19
N LEU A 152 9.08 -7.88 6.72
CA LEU A 152 9.96 -9.06 6.80
C LEU A 152 10.36 -9.55 5.40
N THR A 153 9.39 -9.66 4.47
CA THR A 153 9.63 -10.09 3.09
C THR A 153 10.63 -9.18 2.38
N LEU A 154 10.44 -7.87 2.47
CA LEU A 154 11.32 -6.90 1.81
C LEU A 154 12.69 -6.80 2.49
N ALA A 155 12.76 -6.96 3.81
CA ALA A 155 14.01 -6.86 4.57
C ALA A 155 14.99 -7.99 4.29
N ILE A 156 14.50 -9.18 3.93
CA ILE A 156 15.38 -10.34 3.62
C ILE A 156 15.95 -10.29 2.21
N GLY A 157 15.42 -9.42 1.34
CA GLY A 157 15.95 -9.19 0.00
C GLY A 157 15.04 -9.62 -1.14
N PHE A 158 13.78 -10.00 -0.87
CA PHE A 158 12.81 -10.14 -1.95
C PHE A 158 12.56 -8.77 -2.58
N GLN A 159 12.67 -8.73 -3.89
CA GLN A 159 12.31 -7.56 -4.66
C GLN A 159 10.81 -7.63 -4.99
N GLY A 160 10.08 -6.57 -4.66
CA GLY A 160 8.65 -6.46 -4.93
C GLY A 160 8.18 -5.03 -4.78
N GLY A 161 6.99 -4.75 -5.32
CA GLY A 161 6.35 -3.44 -5.15
C GLY A 161 5.94 -3.22 -3.70
N GLU A 162 6.30 -2.09 -3.12
CA GLU A 162 5.92 -1.70 -1.76
C GLU A 162 4.55 -1.02 -1.72
N VAL A 163 4.11 -0.46 -2.85
CA VAL A 163 2.92 0.38 -2.97
C VAL A 163 1.62 -0.38 -2.70
N THR A 164 1.40 -1.51 -3.37
CA THR A 164 0.15 -2.27 -3.20
C THR A 164 -0.02 -2.86 -1.80
N PRO A 165 1.03 -3.44 -1.16
CA PRO A 165 0.96 -3.80 0.26
C PRO A 165 0.64 -2.63 1.18
N LEU A 166 1.18 -1.43 0.91
CA LEU A 166 0.85 -0.23 1.67
C LEU A 166 -0.63 0.15 1.53
N PHE A 167 -1.19 0.01 0.33
CA PHE A 167 -2.63 0.21 0.13
C PHE A 167 -3.47 -0.77 0.94
N SER A 168 -3.08 -2.04 1.00
CA SER A 168 -3.81 -3.04 1.78
C SER A 168 -3.71 -2.80 3.30
N ILE A 169 -2.55 -2.37 3.79
CA ILE A 169 -2.36 -1.96 5.20
C ILE A 169 -3.27 -0.78 5.50
N GLY A 170 -3.25 0.22 4.64
CA GLY A 170 -4.03 1.41 4.81
C GLY A 170 -5.53 1.19 4.69
N ALA A 171 -5.99 0.38 3.74
CA ALA A 171 -7.40 0.04 3.62
C ALA A 171 -7.92 -0.68 4.87
N SER A 172 -7.17 -1.67 5.39
CA SER A 172 -7.53 -2.38 6.63
C SER A 172 -7.58 -1.44 7.85
N LEU A 173 -6.60 -0.54 7.97
CA LEU A 173 -6.56 0.46 9.04
C LEU A 173 -7.69 1.48 8.89
N GLY A 174 -7.99 1.89 7.66
CA GLY A 174 -9.08 2.82 7.36
C GLY A 174 -10.45 2.28 7.76
N ILE A 175 -10.72 1.00 7.51
CA ILE A 175 -11.95 0.33 7.98
C ILE A 175 -12.03 0.37 9.50
N LEU A 176 -10.95 0.01 10.20
CA LEU A 176 -10.91 0.04 11.65
C LEU A 176 -11.14 1.45 12.21
N ALA A 177 -10.45 2.43 11.67
CA ALA A 177 -10.56 3.82 12.10
C ALA A 177 -11.92 4.43 11.78
N GLY A 178 -12.50 4.11 10.61
CA GLY A 178 -13.85 4.53 10.23
C GLY A 178 -14.91 4.01 11.20
N ASN A 179 -14.83 2.74 11.58
CA ASN A 179 -15.73 2.15 12.58
C ASN A 179 -15.60 2.84 13.94
N LEU A 180 -14.38 3.21 14.36
CA LEU A 180 -14.16 3.90 15.64
C LEU A 180 -14.63 5.36 15.62
N LEU A 181 -14.48 6.04 14.49
CA LEU A 181 -14.87 7.45 14.33
C LEU A 181 -16.37 7.63 13.97
N GLY A 182 -17.05 6.52 13.66
CA GLY A 182 -18.46 6.54 13.23
C GLY A 182 -18.68 7.22 11.88
N ILE A 183 -17.70 7.09 10.98
CA ILE A 183 -17.75 7.53 9.59
C ILE A 183 -17.73 6.29 8.70
N SER A 184 -18.28 6.42 7.48
CA SER A 184 -18.24 5.31 6.53
C SER A 184 -16.85 4.70 6.40
N PRO A 185 -16.66 3.42 6.79
CA PRO A 185 -15.35 2.77 6.78
C PRO A 185 -14.74 2.72 5.38
N VAL A 186 -15.58 2.54 4.36
CA VAL A 186 -15.18 2.48 2.95
C VAL A 186 -14.54 3.80 2.51
N VAL A 187 -15.13 4.91 2.95
CA VAL A 187 -14.59 6.24 2.67
C VAL A 187 -13.25 6.45 3.37
N CYS A 188 -13.11 5.96 4.60
CA CYS A 188 -11.86 6.05 5.34
C CYS A 188 -10.75 5.17 4.75
N ALA A 189 -11.07 4.10 4.03
CA ALA A 189 -10.12 3.26 3.33
C ALA A 189 -9.53 3.89 2.05
N ALA A 190 -10.26 4.83 1.42
CA ALA A 190 -9.88 5.42 0.13
C ALA A 190 -8.68 6.41 0.18
N PRO A 191 -8.56 7.36 1.15
CA PRO A 191 -7.47 8.35 1.19
C PRO A 191 -6.10 7.78 1.52
N VAL A 192 -6.05 6.57 2.02
CA VAL A 192 -4.84 5.91 2.51
C VAL A 192 -3.77 5.77 1.45
N SER A 193 -4.18 5.55 0.21
CA SER A 193 -3.26 5.32 -0.89
C SER A 193 -2.31 6.49 -1.15
N TYR A 194 -2.75 7.73 -0.89
CA TYR A 194 -1.96 8.92 -1.19
C TYR A 194 -0.96 9.29 -0.10
N THR A 195 -1.34 9.18 1.16
CA THR A 195 -0.50 9.59 2.29
C THR A 195 0.66 8.64 2.57
N HIS A 196 0.48 7.34 2.31
CA HIS A 196 1.53 6.34 2.51
C HIS A 196 2.65 6.44 1.46
N LEU A 197 2.33 6.77 0.21
CA LEU A 197 3.33 6.97 -0.84
C LEU A 197 4.29 8.09 -0.50
N ARG A 198 3.78 9.22 -0.05
CA ARG A 198 4.60 10.41 0.24
C ARG A 198 5.46 10.26 1.50
N ALA A 199 5.02 9.51 2.49
CA ALA A 199 5.82 9.25 3.70
C ALA A 199 7.07 8.40 3.41
N HIS A 200 7.04 7.55 2.39
CA HIS A 200 8.17 6.72 1.99
C HIS A 200 9.26 7.54 1.25
N GLU A 201 8.87 8.52 0.46
CA GLU A 201 9.79 9.34 -0.33
C GLU A 201 10.61 10.34 0.51
N THR A 202 10.07 10.80 1.64
CA THR A 202 10.76 11.78 2.50
C THR A 202 11.83 11.16 3.40
N LEU A 203 11.99 9.84 3.44
CA LEU A 203 12.91 9.13 4.32
C LEU A 203 14.03 8.38 3.55
N ALA A 204 14.07 8.45 2.24
CA ALA A 204 15.14 7.96 1.38
C ALA A 204 16.15 9.05 1.07
#